data_a8794f7c1e9a6cad57255dda335e3a91
#
_entry.id   a8794f7c1e9a6cad57255dda335e3a91
#
_cell.length_a   1.000
_cell.length_b   1.000
_cell.length_c   1.000
_cell.angle_alpha   90.00
_cell.angle_beta   90.00
_cell.angle_gamma   90.00
#
_symmetry.space_group_name_H-M   'P 1'
#
loop_
_entity.id
_entity.type
_entity.pdbx_description
1 polymer ?
#
loop_
_entity_poly.entity_id
_entity_poly.type
_entity_poly.pdbx_seq_one_letter_code
_entity_poly.pdbx_strand_id
1 'polypeptide(L)' 'MTYIVESICPSESLVTIYYRHNLNDANKWAQFLKDEYSVETEIYTEYDYMRLHPDKFYEQDFA' A
#
# COMPACT_ATOMS: atom_id res chain seq x y z
N MET A 1 -12.09 -6.99 -6.26
CA MET A 1 -11.43 -5.66 -6.24
C MET A 1 -10.09 -5.77 -5.54
N THR A 2 -9.10 -5.08 -6.03
CA THR A 2 -7.77 -5.11 -5.43
C THR A 2 -7.59 -3.93 -4.49
N TYR A 3 -6.99 -4.20 -3.34
CA TYR A 3 -6.67 -3.19 -2.35
C TYR A 3 -5.16 -3.03 -2.26
N ILE A 4 -4.72 -1.81 -1.96
CA ILE A 4 -3.31 -1.52 -1.79
C ILE A 4 -3.08 -1.14 -0.34
N VAL A 5 -2.13 -1.82 0.29
CA VAL A 5 -1.66 -1.49 1.64
C VAL A 5 -0.34 -0.74 1.47
N GLU A 6 -0.34 0.51 1.89
CA GLU A 6 0.87 1.33 1.85
C GLU A 6 1.52 1.30 3.23
N SER A 7 2.79 0.95 3.26
CA SER A 7 3.57 0.87 4.49
C SER A 7 4.64 1.96 4.43
N ILE A 8 4.68 2.78 5.47
CA ILE A 8 5.63 3.89 5.55
C ILE A 8 6.52 3.69 6.75
N CYS A 9 7.83 3.59 6.50
CA CYS A 9 8.82 3.51 7.56
C CYS A 9 9.41 4.91 7.77
N PRO A 10 9.01 5.61 8.83
CA PRO A 10 9.44 6.99 9.02
C PRO A 10 10.94 7.15 9.25
N SER A 11 11.57 6.17 9.88
CA SER A 11 13.00 6.23 10.17
C SER A 11 13.86 6.11 8.92
N GLU A 12 13.37 5.46 7.88
CA GLU A 12 14.12 5.23 6.64
C GLU A 12 13.55 5.98 5.46
N SER A 13 12.43 6.68 5.64
CA SER A 13 11.71 7.36 4.57
C SER A 13 11.37 6.41 3.42
N LEU A 14 11.08 5.16 3.77
CA LEU A 14 10.83 4.10 2.80
C LEU A 14 9.33 3.82 2.72
N VAL A 15 8.80 3.80 1.52
CA VAL A 15 7.39 3.49 1.26
C VAL A 15 7.32 2.23 0.44
N THR A 16 6.56 1.25 0.94
CA THR A 16 6.37 -0.03 0.25
C THR A 16 4.87 -0.25 0.07
N ILE A 17 4.49 -0.79 -1.08
CA ILE A 17 3.08 -1.10 -1.33
C ILE A 17 2.91 -2.59 -1.55
N TYR A 18 1.75 -3.08 -1.09
CA TYR A 18 1.37 -4.48 -1.19
C TYR A 18 -0.03 -4.57 -1.79
N TYR A 19 -0.27 -5.59 -2.58
CA TYR A 19 -1.58 -5.82 -3.21
C TYR A 19 -2.30 -6.96 -2.51
N ARG A 20 -3.58 -6.76 -2.20
CA ARG A 20 -4.42 -7.80 -1.59
C ARG A 20 -5.77 -7.82 -2.29
N HIS A 21 -6.37 -8.99 -2.35
CA HIS A 21 -7.59 -9.20 -3.13
C HIS A 21 -8.86 -8.74 -2.43
N ASN A 22 -8.86 -8.69 -1.11
CA ASN A 22 -10.04 -8.25 -0.38
C ASN A 22 -9.65 -7.42 0.83
N LEU A 23 -10.64 -6.67 1.33
CA LEU A 23 -10.40 -5.72 2.41
C LEU A 23 -9.98 -6.41 3.71
N ASN A 24 -10.55 -7.59 3.98
CA ASN A 24 -10.20 -8.33 5.19
C ASN A 24 -8.73 -8.70 5.21
N ASP A 25 -8.20 -9.20 4.10
CA ASP A 25 -6.79 -9.55 3.97
C ASP A 25 -5.91 -8.30 4.05
N ALA A 26 -6.36 -7.19 3.46
CA ALA A 26 -5.63 -5.94 3.52
C ALA A 26 -5.51 -5.45 4.97
N ASN A 27 -6.62 -5.53 5.72
CA ASN A 27 -6.61 -5.13 7.13
C ASN A 27 -5.68 -6.02 7.97
N LYS A 28 -5.72 -7.32 7.74
CA LYS A 28 -4.86 -8.26 8.46
C LYS A 28 -3.39 -7.97 8.17
N TRP A 29 -3.07 -7.72 6.92
CA TRP A 29 -1.70 -7.43 6.52
C TRP A 29 -1.21 -6.12 7.13
N ALA A 30 -2.07 -5.08 7.09
CA ALA A 30 -1.72 -3.79 7.68
C ALA A 30 -1.45 -3.93 9.18
N GLN A 31 -2.29 -4.69 9.88
CA GLN A 31 -2.11 -4.92 11.31
C GLN A 31 -0.82 -5.67 11.60
N PHE A 32 -0.52 -6.69 10.81
CA PHE A 32 0.71 -7.44 10.93
C PHE A 32 1.93 -6.53 10.78
N LEU A 33 1.93 -5.66 9.78
CA LEU A 33 3.05 -4.75 9.55
C LEU A 33 3.24 -3.77 10.72
N LYS A 34 2.14 -3.26 11.24
CA LYS A 34 2.22 -2.37 12.41
C LYS A 34 2.80 -3.07 13.62
N ASP A 35 2.36 -4.30 13.86
CA ASP A 35 2.78 -5.05 15.05
C ASP A 35 4.22 -5.52 14.95
N GLU A 36 4.65 -5.97 13.78
CA GLU A 36 5.98 -6.55 13.61
C GLU A 36 7.05 -5.52 13.33
N TYR A 37 6.71 -4.46 12.59
CA TYR A 37 7.72 -3.51 12.12
C TYR A 37 7.53 -2.09 12.62
N SER A 38 6.47 -1.85 13.37
CA SER A 38 6.18 -0.53 13.93
C SER A 38 6.11 0.55 12.84
N VAL A 39 5.57 0.19 11.68
CA VAL A 39 5.44 1.13 10.56
C VAL A 39 4.02 1.67 10.50
N GLU A 40 3.85 2.79 9.83
CA GLU A 40 2.52 3.33 9.57
C GLU A 40 1.95 2.67 8.32
N THR A 41 0.65 2.41 8.33
CA THR A 41 -0.02 1.79 7.19
C THR A 41 -1.28 2.52 6.82
N GLU A 42 -1.59 2.52 5.53
CA GLU A 42 -2.82 3.05 4.97
C GLU A 42 -3.36 2.04 3.97
N ILE A 43 -4.68 1.96 3.87
CA ILE A 43 -5.34 1.04 2.94
C ILE A 43 -6.15 1.84 1.93
N TYR A 44 -5.93 1.55 0.66
CA TYR A 44 -6.64 2.18 -0.45
C TYR A 44 -7.21 1.11 -1.36
N THR A 45 -8.27 1.46 -2.10
CA THR A 45 -8.61 0.65 -3.27
C THR A 45 -7.57 0.95 -4.33
N GLU A 46 -7.35 0.01 -5.23
CA GLU A 46 -6.42 0.22 -6.34
C GLU A 46 -6.78 1.47 -7.13
N TYR A 47 -8.06 1.66 -7.37
CA TYR A 47 -8.56 2.82 -8.10
C TYR A 47 -8.19 4.13 -7.41
N ASP A 48 -8.42 4.21 -6.09
CA ASP A 48 -8.11 5.41 -5.33
C ASP A 48 -6.60 5.68 -5.29
N TYR A 49 -5.81 4.63 -5.16
CA TYR A 49 -4.36 4.76 -5.14
C TYR A 49 -3.83 5.28 -6.47
N MET A 50 -4.38 4.81 -7.58
CA MET A 50 -4.01 5.29 -8.90
C MET A 50 -4.31 6.78 -9.07
N ARG A 51 -5.41 7.25 -8.49
CA ARG A 51 -5.77 8.67 -8.54
C ARG A 51 -4.82 9.54 -7.72
N LEU A 52 -4.36 9.01 -6.59
CA LEU A 52 -3.46 9.75 -5.72
C LEU A 52 -2.02 9.76 -6.24
N HIS A 53 -1.63 8.70 -6.95
CA HIS A 53 -0.27 8.53 -7.43
C HIS A 53 -0.25 8.15 -8.91
N PRO A 54 -0.77 9.02 -9.79
CA PRO A 54 -0.86 8.69 -11.20
C PRO A 54 0.51 8.46 -11.86
N ASP A 55 1.53 9.16 -11.40
CA ASP A 55 2.88 9.06 -11.96
C ASP A 55 3.46 7.67 -11.80
N LYS A 56 3.22 7.03 -10.68
CA LYS A 56 3.75 5.69 -10.41
C LYS A 56 3.17 4.66 -11.35
N PHE A 57 1.86 4.72 -11.59
CA PHE A 57 1.20 3.78 -12.49
C PHE A 57 1.49 4.08 -13.93
N TYR A 58 1.66 5.34 -14.24
CA TYR A 58 2.00 5.77 -15.59
C TYR A 58 3.36 5.23 -15.99
N GLU A 59 4.32 5.26 -15.09
CA GLU A 59 5.65 4.73 -15.35
C GLU A 59 5.63 3.22 -15.59
N GLN A 60 4.77 2.50 -14.89
CA GLN A 60 4.65 1.06 -15.06
C GLN A 60 4.14 0.68 -16.44
N ASP A 61 3.32 1.52 -17.05
CA ASP A 61 2.78 1.26 -18.37
C ASP A 61 3.85 1.26 -19.46
N PHE A 62 4.96 1.91 -19.20
CA PHE A 62 6.06 1.98 -20.14
C PHE A 62 7.16 0.96 -19.85
N ALA A 63 7.04 0.28 -18.77
CA ALA A 63 7.99 -0.75 -18.42
C ALA A 63 7.63 -2.07 -19.08
#